data_46e028db3d1ad3337b60c3ca45af6e8e
#
_entry.id   46e028db3d1ad3337b60c3ca45af6e8e
#
_cell.length_a   1.000
_cell.length_b   1.000
_cell.length_c   1.000
_cell.angle_alpha   90.00
_cell.angle_beta   90.00
_cell.angle_gamma   90.00
#
_symmetry.space_group_name_H-M   'P 1'
#
loop_
_entity.id
_entity.type
_entity.pdbx_description
1 polymer ?
#
loop_
_entity_poly.entity_id
_entity_poly.type
_entity_poly.pdbx_seq_one_letter_code
_entity_poly.pdbx_strand_id
1 'polypeptide(L)'
;MVCDLALGLVRRGHQVAIHCVDGSEVPGVDLITVPPPRDAAQALVMPRGRPAPQAPGVAAAIAGMFDAIRSSRPDVVSQHAFDAPAFDQARGLAALHTLHLPPLVPAVVAAAASTPAAQLATVSASMLRAWRAAGVDVGRVLRNGVEDVDVPDGAPEHLALVAGRISPEKGIEDALTAARLAGLPARVAGAVYDPAYDVDLQGAERLGELTRLELRRVMARSAVTICAVRWDEPFGLVAAEAQMAGCPVAAYDRGAAPEVVEDGVSGFLAIPDDTDSLAAAIERCLTLDRGEVRASARRRLSLAGAVDGYESALMEIASS
;
A
#
# COMPACT_ATOMS: atom_id res chain seq x y z
N MET A 1 -7.14 -0.84 -1.21
CA MET A 1 -7.28 -0.71 0.26
C MET A 1 -8.48 0.14 0.63
N VAL A 2 -8.61 1.43 0.23
CA VAL A 2 -9.79 2.28 0.59
C VAL A 2 -11.09 1.63 0.12
N CYS A 3 -11.16 1.16 -1.12
CA CYS A 3 -12.33 0.45 -1.65
C CYS A 3 -12.65 -0.83 -0.85
N ASP A 4 -11.62 -1.60 -0.49
CA ASP A 4 -11.79 -2.85 0.27
C ASP A 4 -12.31 -2.55 1.69
N LEU A 5 -11.80 -1.48 2.32
CA LEU A 5 -12.28 -1.00 3.62
C LEU A 5 -13.75 -0.58 3.53
N ALA A 6 -14.10 0.25 2.53
CA ALA A 6 -15.47 0.70 2.34
C ALA A 6 -16.45 -0.48 2.15
N LEU A 7 -16.10 -1.42 1.27
CA LEU A 7 -16.87 -2.66 1.07
C LEU A 7 -16.96 -3.50 2.34
N GLY A 8 -15.88 -3.58 3.11
CA GLY A 8 -15.86 -4.27 4.39
C GLY A 8 -16.83 -3.66 5.40
N LEU A 9 -16.88 -2.34 5.50
CA LEU A 9 -17.80 -1.62 6.37
C LEU A 9 -19.26 -1.75 5.90
N VAL A 10 -19.52 -1.67 4.59
CA VAL A 10 -20.88 -1.92 4.03
C VAL A 10 -21.38 -3.31 4.38
N ARG A 11 -20.54 -4.35 4.27
CA ARG A 11 -20.88 -5.74 4.65
C ARG A 11 -21.23 -5.89 6.14
N ARG A 12 -20.82 -4.94 6.98
CA ARG A 12 -21.14 -4.88 8.42
C ARG A 12 -22.37 -4.03 8.74
N GLY A 13 -23.03 -3.49 7.71
CA GLY A 13 -24.27 -2.73 7.86
C GLY A 13 -24.09 -1.22 7.99
N HIS A 14 -22.87 -0.70 7.83
CA HIS A 14 -22.66 0.75 7.77
C HIS A 14 -23.10 1.33 6.44
N GLN A 15 -23.61 2.55 6.46
CA GLN A 15 -23.82 3.35 5.25
C GLN A 15 -22.52 4.06 4.91
N VAL A 16 -21.95 3.76 3.76
CA VAL A 16 -20.63 4.28 3.35
C VAL A 16 -20.74 4.96 2.00
N ALA A 17 -20.21 6.18 1.90
CA ALA A 17 -20.00 6.88 0.65
C ALA A 17 -18.52 7.17 0.47
N ILE A 18 -18.00 6.97 -0.74
CA ILE A 18 -16.62 7.36 -1.10
C ILE A 18 -16.69 8.67 -1.87
N HIS A 19 -15.99 9.68 -1.37
CA HIS A 19 -15.75 10.92 -2.08
C HIS A 19 -14.44 10.81 -2.87
N CYS A 20 -14.52 10.91 -4.19
CA CYS A 20 -13.39 10.67 -5.09
C CYS A 20 -13.49 11.53 -6.36
N VAL A 21 -12.54 11.37 -7.27
CA VAL A 21 -12.63 11.99 -8.60
C VAL A 21 -13.45 11.13 -9.56
N ASP A 22 -14.04 11.76 -10.58
CA ASP A 22 -14.76 11.07 -11.65
C ASP A 22 -13.89 9.98 -12.30
N GLY A 23 -14.54 8.90 -12.75
CA GLY A 23 -13.87 7.74 -13.35
C GLY A 23 -13.47 6.66 -12.37
N SER A 24 -13.74 6.84 -11.07
CA SER A 24 -13.63 5.76 -10.08
C SER A 24 -14.84 4.84 -10.13
N GLU A 25 -14.62 3.52 -9.95
CA GLU A 25 -15.70 2.53 -9.91
C GLU A 25 -15.48 1.62 -8.68
N VAL A 26 -16.47 1.58 -7.80
CA VAL A 26 -16.48 0.68 -6.63
C VAL A 26 -17.89 0.07 -6.50
N PRO A 27 -18.16 -1.06 -7.16
CA PRO A 27 -19.47 -1.69 -7.11
C PRO A 27 -19.91 -1.99 -5.67
N GLY A 28 -21.14 -1.56 -5.29
CA GLY A 28 -21.70 -1.78 -3.96
C GLY A 28 -21.36 -0.71 -2.92
N VAL A 29 -20.78 0.41 -3.32
CA VAL A 29 -20.55 1.59 -2.48
C VAL A 29 -21.03 2.83 -3.23
N ASP A 30 -21.68 3.75 -2.54
CA ASP A 30 -22.08 5.02 -3.11
C ASP A 30 -20.85 5.89 -3.41
N LEU A 31 -20.75 6.41 -4.63
CA LEU A 31 -19.68 7.32 -5.05
C LEU A 31 -20.22 8.73 -5.19
N ILE A 32 -19.55 9.68 -4.55
CA ILE A 32 -19.79 11.10 -4.70
C ILE A 32 -18.55 11.69 -5.34
N THR A 33 -18.68 12.09 -6.59
CA THR A 33 -17.51 12.43 -7.40
C THR A 33 -17.36 13.93 -7.65
N VAL A 34 -16.11 14.35 -7.89
CA VAL A 34 -15.76 15.68 -8.39
C VAL A 34 -14.92 15.53 -9.66
N PRO A 35 -14.93 16.51 -10.56
CA PRO A 35 -14.09 16.46 -11.76
C PRO A 35 -12.62 16.30 -11.41
N PRO A 36 -11.85 15.47 -12.15
CA PRO A 36 -10.43 15.30 -11.91
C PRO A 36 -9.69 16.63 -12.18
N PRO A 37 -8.80 17.06 -11.27
CA PRO A 37 -8.00 18.25 -11.49
C PRO A 37 -7.06 18.04 -12.69
N ARG A 38 -6.88 19.11 -13.51
CA ARG A 38 -6.03 19.05 -14.70
C ARG A 38 -4.56 18.73 -14.41
N ASP A 39 -4.12 19.01 -13.19
CA ASP A 39 -2.76 18.79 -12.68
C ASP A 39 -2.62 17.54 -11.80
N ALA A 40 -3.65 16.67 -11.74
CA ALA A 40 -3.64 15.46 -10.92
C ALA A 40 -2.43 14.55 -11.21
N ALA A 41 -2.01 14.44 -12.45
CA ALA A 41 -0.85 13.63 -12.83
C ALA A 41 0.44 14.08 -12.14
N GLN A 42 0.59 15.36 -11.82
CA GLN A 42 1.77 15.89 -11.13
C GLN A 42 1.82 15.44 -9.66
N ALA A 43 0.67 15.21 -9.04
CA ALA A 43 0.59 14.72 -7.66
C ALA A 43 1.00 13.24 -7.52
N LEU A 44 1.04 12.48 -8.61
CA LEU A 44 1.40 11.05 -8.63
C LEU A 44 2.90 10.80 -8.84
N VAL A 45 3.64 11.82 -9.26
CA VAL A 45 5.08 11.71 -9.49
C VAL A 45 5.82 11.88 -8.16
N MET A 46 6.48 10.82 -7.69
CA MET A 46 7.37 10.91 -6.52
C MET A 46 8.58 11.78 -6.87
N PRO A 47 8.78 12.91 -6.16
CA PRO A 47 9.88 13.81 -6.49
C PRO A 47 11.23 13.16 -6.19
N ARG A 48 12.15 13.20 -7.15
CA ARG A 48 13.55 12.81 -6.94
C ARG A 48 14.19 13.83 -6.00
N GLY A 49 14.21 13.56 -4.69
CA GLY A 49 14.96 14.34 -3.69
C GLY A 49 14.34 15.67 -3.23
N ARG A 50 13.16 16.08 -3.71
CA ARG A 50 12.41 17.26 -3.18
C ARG A 50 10.89 16.99 -3.26
N PRO A 51 10.13 17.42 -2.24
CA PRO A 51 8.67 17.34 -2.32
C PRO A 51 8.17 18.14 -3.52
N ALA A 52 7.28 17.54 -4.32
CA ALA A 52 6.59 18.30 -5.37
C ALA A 52 5.75 19.41 -4.71
N PRO A 53 5.70 20.61 -5.31
CA PRO A 53 4.75 21.62 -4.85
C PRO A 53 3.34 21.06 -5.00
N GLN A 54 2.48 21.38 -4.03
CA GLN A 54 1.08 20.95 -4.05
C GLN A 54 0.39 21.49 -5.30
N ALA A 55 -0.26 20.60 -6.05
CA ALA A 55 -0.98 20.96 -7.26
C ALA A 55 -2.25 21.76 -6.89
N PRO A 56 -2.41 23.04 -7.34
CA PRO A 56 -3.54 23.87 -6.95
C PRO A 56 -4.91 23.28 -7.26
N GLY A 57 -5.03 22.55 -8.38
CA GLY A 57 -6.26 21.87 -8.78
C GLY A 57 -6.65 20.76 -7.81
N VAL A 58 -5.68 20.07 -7.20
CA VAL A 58 -5.94 19.06 -6.16
C VAL A 58 -6.56 19.69 -4.92
N ALA A 59 -6.07 20.85 -4.50
CA ALA A 59 -6.64 21.56 -3.35
C ALA A 59 -8.11 21.95 -3.59
N ALA A 60 -8.45 22.44 -4.80
CA ALA A 60 -9.81 22.78 -5.16
C ALA A 60 -10.74 21.55 -5.21
N ALA A 61 -10.26 20.43 -5.75
CA ALA A 61 -11.00 19.18 -5.77
C ALA A 61 -11.28 18.67 -4.34
N ILE A 62 -10.29 18.71 -3.46
CA ILE A 62 -10.44 18.35 -2.05
C ILE A 62 -11.49 19.24 -1.36
N ALA A 63 -11.44 20.56 -1.59
CA ALA A 63 -12.44 21.48 -1.04
C ALA A 63 -13.86 21.10 -1.48
N GLY A 64 -14.08 20.85 -2.79
CA GLY A 64 -15.38 20.41 -3.32
C GLY A 64 -15.85 19.08 -2.71
N MET A 65 -14.96 18.10 -2.50
CA MET A 65 -15.28 16.86 -1.80
C MET A 65 -15.75 17.12 -0.37
N PHE A 66 -15.05 17.98 0.38
CA PHE A 66 -15.41 18.28 1.77
C PHE A 66 -16.69 19.11 1.90
N ASP A 67 -17.04 19.94 0.91
CA ASP A 67 -18.35 20.60 0.86
C ASP A 67 -19.49 19.58 0.74
N ALA A 68 -19.32 18.57 -0.11
CA ALA A 68 -20.26 17.47 -0.24
C ALA A 68 -20.31 16.61 1.05
N ILE A 69 -19.16 16.31 1.67
CA ILE A 69 -19.08 15.59 2.96
C ILE A 69 -19.87 16.33 4.04
N ARG A 70 -19.67 17.64 4.20
CA ARG A 70 -20.41 18.42 5.20
C ARG A 70 -21.91 18.44 4.92
N SER A 71 -22.31 18.48 3.64
CA SER A 71 -23.71 18.47 3.23
C SER A 71 -24.40 17.14 3.56
N SER A 72 -23.69 16.02 3.49
CA SER A 72 -24.21 14.69 3.81
C SER A 72 -24.31 14.42 5.32
N ARG A 73 -23.64 15.20 6.16
CA ARG A 73 -23.61 15.08 7.63
C ARG A 73 -23.25 13.67 8.12
N PRO A 74 -22.10 13.14 7.73
CA PRO A 74 -21.69 11.81 8.18
C PRO A 74 -21.42 11.79 9.68
N ASP A 75 -21.60 10.65 10.33
CA ASP A 75 -21.22 10.44 11.74
C ASP A 75 -19.69 10.54 11.91
N VAL A 76 -18.93 10.06 10.91
CA VAL A 76 -17.48 10.09 10.93
C VAL A 76 -16.89 10.08 9.50
N VAL A 77 -15.73 10.67 9.34
CA VAL A 77 -14.97 10.71 8.07
C VAL A 77 -13.69 9.87 8.20
N SER A 78 -13.50 8.90 7.32
CA SER A 78 -12.23 8.20 7.14
C SER A 78 -11.44 8.89 6.03
N GLN A 79 -10.45 9.70 6.39
CA GLN A 79 -9.67 10.53 5.48
C GLN A 79 -8.39 9.81 5.08
N HIS A 80 -8.14 9.63 3.79
CA HIS A 80 -7.01 8.88 3.22
C HIS A 80 -6.16 9.69 2.23
N ALA A 81 -6.54 10.92 1.91
CA ALA A 81 -5.73 11.78 1.05
C ALA A 81 -4.45 12.24 1.75
N PHE A 82 -3.33 12.22 1.02
CA PHE A 82 -2.02 12.63 1.54
C PHE A 82 -1.68 14.05 1.09
N ASP A 83 -2.60 14.99 1.37
CA ASP A 83 -2.51 16.40 0.99
C ASP A 83 -2.89 17.30 2.16
N ALA A 84 -2.09 18.34 2.41
CA ALA A 84 -2.34 19.27 3.53
C ALA A 84 -3.75 19.89 3.54
N PRO A 85 -4.37 20.29 2.41
CA PRO A 85 -5.74 20.79 2.39
C PRO A 85 -6.77 19.80 2.94
N ALA A 86 -6.54 18.50 2.84
CA ALA A 86 -7.49 17.52 3.38
C ALA A 86 -7.57 17.59 4.92
N PHE A 87 -6.45 17.88 5.59
CA PHE A 87 -6.42 18.11 7.03
C PHE A 87 -7.15 19.41 7.41
N ASP A 88 -6.90 20.50 6.66
CA ASP A 88 -7.55 21.79 6.91
C ASP A 88 -9.06 21.70 6.70
N GLN A 89 -9.49 21.04 5.63
CA GLN A 89 -10.91 20.86 5.31
C GLN A 89 -11.63 19.92 6.29
N ALA A 90 -10.94 18.97 6.92
CA ALA A 90 -11.53 18.08 7.91
C ALA A 90 -11.75 18.72 9.28
N ARG A 91 -11.22 19.92 9.53
CA ARG A 91 -11.41 20.60 10.82
C ARG A 91 -12.88 20.78 11.19
N GLY A 92 -13.19 20.42 12.42
CA GLY A 92 -14.58 20.47 12.94
C GLY A 92 -15.45 19.28 12.54
N LEU A 93 -14.91 18.30 11.82
CA LEU A 93 -15.55 17.01 11.58
C LEU A 93 -14.96 15.94 12.51
N ALA A 94 -15.78 14.96 12.88
CA ALA A 94 -15.28 13.72 13.46
C ALA A 94 -14.51 12.97 12.35
N ALA A 95 -13.17 13.09 12.33
CA ALA A 95 -12.35 12.58 11.24
C ALA A 95 -11.17 11.76 11.75
N LEU A 96 -10.91 10.63 11.08
CA LEU A 96 -9.72 9.81 11.26
C LEU A 96 -8.84 9.95 10.02
N HIS A 97 -7.65 10.48 10.18
CA HIS A 97 -6.66 10.64 9.11
C HIS A 97 -5.69 9.47 9.08
N THR A 98 -5.64 8.73 7.98
CA THR A 98 -4.67 7.64 7.81
C THR A 98 -3.49 8.10 6.97
N LEU A 99 -2.31 8.13 7.59
CA LEU A 99 -1.04 8.53 7.00
C LEU A 99 -0.42 7.34 6.25
N HIS A 100 -0.73 7.23 4.96
CA HIS A 100 -0.30 6.12 4.11
C HIS A 100 1.14 6.21 3.62
N LEU A 101 1.76 7.39 3.66
CA LEU A 101 3.10 7.65 3.18
C LEU A 101 4.01 8.11 4.31
N PRO A 102 5.34 8.02 4.16
CA PRO A 102 6.29 8.62 5.08
C PRO A 102 6.15 10.16 5.15
N PRO A 103 6.73 10.83 6.17
CA PRO A 103 6.65 12.28 6.34
C PRO A 103 7.52 13.04 5.33
N LEU A 104 7.26 12.85 4.03
CA LEU A 104 8.05 13.39 2.92
C LEU A 104 7.69 14.82 2.54
N VAL A 105 6.47 15.28 2.88
CA VAL A 105 5.94 16.58 2.45
C VAL A 105 5.81 17.50 3.67
N PRO A 106 6.63 18.56 3.79
CA PRO A 106 6.63 19.45 4.99
C PRO A 106 5.25 20.03 5.31
N ALA A 107 4.44 20.38 4.29
CA ALA A 107 3.10 20.91 4.50
C ALA A 107 2.16 19.87 5.14
N VAL A 108 2.28 18.59 4.75
CA VAL A 108 1.50 17.49 5.35
C VAL A 108 1.98 17.22 6.78
N VAL A 109 3.30 17.27 7.02
CA VAL A 109 3.86 17.13 8.38
C VAL A 109 3.33 18.23 9.30
N ALA A 110 3.32 19.49 8.85
CA ALA A 110 2.80 20.62 9.64
C ALA A 110 1.30 20.48 9.91
N ALA A 111 0.51 20.04 8.92
CA ALA A 111 -0.93 19.82 9.07
C ALA A 111 -1.22 18.67 10.06
N ALA A 112 -0.51 17.55 9.92
CA ALA A 112 -0.63 16.41 10.83
C ALA A 112 -0.20 16.77 12.26
N ALA A 113 0.89 17.55 12.45
CA ALA A 113 1.34 17.99 13.76
C ALA A 113 0.31 18.90 14.47
N SER A 114 -0.57 19.54 13.72
CA SER A 114 -1.67 20.38 14.24
C SER A 114 -2.97 19.60 14.48
N THR A 115 -2.98 18.30 14.19
CA THR A 115 -4.15 17.43 14.34
C THR A 115 -4.01 16.61 15.63
N PRO A 116 -5.09 16.45 16.44
CA PRO A 116 -5.03 15.63 17.64
C PRO A 116 -4.55 14.19 17.37
N ALA A 117 -3.65 13.68 18.19
CA ALA A 117 -3.07 12.35 18.02
C ALA A 117 -4.13 11.24 17.87
N ALA A 118 -5.24 11.35 18.61
CA ALA A 118 -6.36 10.39 18.54
C ALA A 118 -7.02 10.31 17.15
N GLN A 119 -6.92 11.38 16.36
CA GLN A 119 -7.45 11.46 14.99
C GLN A 119 -6.42 11.03 13.92
N LEU A 120 -5.22 10.62 14.33
CA LEU A 120 -4.16 10.20 13.42
C LEU A 120 -3.87 8.71 13.54
N ALA A 121 -3.75 8.06 12.40
CA ALA A 121 -3.32 6.68 12.28
C ALA A 121 -2.22 6.53 11.24
N THR A 122 -1.35 5.54 11.41
CA THR A 122 -0.42 5.06 10.38
C THR A 122 -0.71 3.62 10.03
N VAL A 123 -0.09 3.12 8.96
CA VAL A 123 -0.35 1.77 8.45
C VAL A 123 0.65 0.72 8.95
N SER A 124 1.69 1.11 9.68
CA SER A 124 2.70 0.22 10.27
C SER A 124 3.40 0.86 11.46
N ALA A 125 4.05 0.06 12.29
CA ALA A 125 4.90 0.55 13.38
C ALA A 125 6.13 1.28 12.84
N SER A 126 6.64 0.88 11.68
CA SER A 126 7.71 1.60 10.98
C SER A 126 7.29 3.03 10.66
N MET A 127 6.11 3.22 10.06
CA MET A 127 5.57 4.56 9.79
C MET A 127 5.29 5.34 11.07
N LEU A 128 4.79 4.68 12.12
CA LEU A 128 4.60 5.34 13.41
C LEU A 128 5.92 5.94 13.94
N ARG A 129 7.01 5.18 13.87
CA ARG A 129 8.34 5.69 14.26
C ARG A 129 8.80 6.85 13.37
N ALA A 130 8.61 6.75 12.05
CA ALA A 130 8.99 7.80 11.11
C ALA A 130 8.23 9.12 11.37
N TRP A 131 6.92 9.05 11.59
CA TRP A 131 6.10 10.23 11.87
C TRP A 131 6.43 10.87 13.22
N ARG A 132 6.66 10.05 14.27
CA ARG A 132 7.12 10.53 15.57
C ARG A 132 8.50 11.20 15.50
N ALA A 133 9.42 10.64 14.71
CA ALA A 133 10.72 11.25 14.45
C ALA A 133 10.61 12.60 13.72
N ALA A 134 9.56 12.79 12.91
CA ALA A 134 9.23 14.06 12.28
C ALA A 134 8.46 15.04 13.18
N GLY A 135 8.27 14.71 14.46
CA GLY A 135 7.60 15.59 15.44
C GLY A 135 6.07 15.50 15.45
N VAL A 136 5.49 14.47 14.83
CA VAL A 136 4.04 14.26 14.80
C VAL A 136 3.67 13.14 15.78
N ASP A 137 2.83 13.45 16.76
CA ASP A 137 2.27 12.45 17.67
C ASP A 137 1.10 11.74 17.00
N VAL A 138 1.25 10.43 16.72
CA VAL A 138 0.24 9.61 16.08
C VAL A 138 -0.30 8.59 17.07
N GLY A 139 -1.62 8.56 17.22
CA GLY A 139 -2.29 7.80 18.29
C GLY A 139 -2.38 6.29 18.05
N ARG A 140 -2.36 5.84 16.80
CA ARG A 140 -2.60 4.42 16.50
C ARG A 140 -1.96 3.91 15.21
N VAL A 141 -1.85 2.59 15.12
CA VAL A 141 -1.49 1.88 13.89
C VAL A 141 -2.71 1.09 13.41
N LEU A 142 -3.16 1.38 12.20
CA LEU A 142 -4.23 0.66 11.51
C LEU A 142 -3.64 0.00 10.27
N ARG A 143 -3.29 -1.27 10.39
CA ARG A 143 -2.64 -2.00 9.31
C ARG A 143 -3.58 -2.18 8.12
N ASN A 144 -3.03 -2.13 6.92
CA ASN A 144 -3.76 -2.55 5.74
C ASN A 144 -4.01 -4.07 5.79
N GLY A 145 -5.09 -4.50 5.13
CA GLY A 145 -5.40 -5.91 4.98
C GLY A 145 -5.57 -6.30 3.53
N VAL A 146 -5.45 -7.58 3.27
CA VAL A 146 -5.62 -8.19 1.96
C VAL A 146 -6.78 -9.18 2.00
N GLU A 147 -7.64 -9.10 0.98
CA GLU A 147 -8.74 -10.03 0.80
C GLU A 147 -8.19 -11.43 0.46
N ASP A 148 -8.70 -12.44 1.16
CA ASP A 148 -8.44 -13.83 0.80
C ASP A 148 -9.31 -14.20 -0.39
N VAL A 149 -8.68 -14.47 -1.53
CA VAL A 149 -9.35 -14.88 -2.74
C VAL A 149 -8.92 -16.28 -3.14
N ASP A 150 -9.83 -17.01 -3.73
CA ASP A 150 -9.48 -18.30 -4.31
C ASP A 150 -8.52 -18.09 -5.48
N VAL A 151 -7.37 -18.71 -5.36
CA VAL A 151 -6.37 -18.78 -6.42
C VAL A 151 -6.28 -20.22 -6.91
N PRO A 152 -6.06 -20.45 -8.20
CA PRO A 152 -5.96 -21.80 -8.74
C PRO A 152 -4.89 -22.62 -8.01
N ASP A 153 -5.24 -23.83 -7.62
CA ASP A 153 -4.28 -24.82 -7.18
C ASP A 153 -3.35 -25.21 -8.33
N GLY A 154 -2.10 -25.50 -8.03
CA GLY A 154 -1.12 -25.95 -8.99
C GLY A 154 0.31 -25.83 -8.47
N ALA A 155 1.21 -26.61 -9.03
CA ALA A 155 2.63 -26.44 -8.75
C ALA A 155 3.10 -25.06 -9.27
N PRO A 156 3.92 -24.33 -8.50
CA PRO A 156 4.46 -23.07 -8.97
C PRO A 156 5.41 -23.29 -10.16
N GLU A 157 5.42 -22.34 -11.06
CA GLU A 157 6.45 -22.25 -12.10
C GLU A 157 7.78 -21.86 -11.43
N HIS A 158 8.88 -22.42 -11.89
CA HIS A 158 10.22 -22.10 -11.37
C HIS A 158 10.69 -20.73 -11.89
N LEU A 159 10.04 -19.67 -11.39
CA LEU A 159 10.30 -18.27 -11.76
C LEU A 159 10.03 -17.32 -10.58
N ALA A 160 10.68 -16.18 -10.63
CA ALA A 160 10.47 -15.08 -9.70
C ALA A 160 9.50 -14.03 -10.28
N LEU A 161 8.69 -13.41 -9.42
CA LEU A 161 7.86 -12.27 -9.77
C LEU A 161 8.37 -11.00 -9.09
N VAL A 162 8.49 -9.93 -9.87
CA VAL A 162 8.66 -8.56 -9.38
C VAL A 162 7.41 -7.78 -9.75
N ALA A 163 6.68 -7.25 -8.76
CA ALA A 163 5.41 -6.60 -8.99
C ALA A 163 5.32 -5.21 -8.33
N GLY A 164 4.60 -4.31 -8.97
CA GLY A 164 4.37 -2.94 -8.51
C GLY A 164 4.71 -1.90 -9.57
N ARG A 165 4.66 -0.63 -9.17
CA ARG A 165 5.08 0.45 -10.07
C ARG A 165 6.53 0.23 -10.52
N ILE A 166 6.78 0.40 -11.80
CA ILE A 166 8.15 0.38 -12.34
C ILE A 166 8.71 1.79 -12.12
N SER A 167 9.48 1.94 -11.03
CA SER A 167 10.03 3.21 -10.54
C SER A 167 11.28 2.95 -9.68
N PRO A 168 12.20 3.93 -9.56
CA PRO A 168 13.49 3.73 -8.90
C PRO A 168 13.39 3.21 -7.45
N GLU A 169 12.40 3.68 -6.69
CA GLU A 169 12.22 3.31 -5.28
C GLU A 169 11.79 1.84 -5.11
N LYS A 170 11.33 1.18 -6.17
CA LYS A 170 10.92 -0.24 -6.13
C LYS A 170 12.08 -1.21 -6.37
N GLY A 171 13.27 -0.73 -6.75
CA GLY A 171 14.49 -1.53 -6.85
C GLY A 171 14.39 -2.69 -7.84
N ILE A 172 13.78 -2.45 -9.01
CA ILE A 172 13.56 -3.49 -10.03
C ILE A 172 14.88 -4.13 -10.45
N GLU A 173 15.92 -3.34 -10.66
CA GLU A 173 17.25 -3.82 -11.08
C GLU A 173 17.88 -4.75 -10.03
N ASP A 174 17.75 -4.42 -8.73
CA ASP A 174 18.24 -5.29 -7.65
C ASP A 174 17.48 -6.60 -7.61
N ALA A 175 16.14 -6.53 -7.74
CA ALA A 175 15.30 -7.71 -7.76
C ALA A 175 15.65 -8.66 -8.91
N LEU A 176 15.87 -8.12 -10.11
CA LEU A 176 16.25 -8.90 -11.29
C LEU A 176 17.68 -9.46 -11.19
N THR A 177 18.60 -8.68 -10.64
CA THR A 177 19.96 -9.14 -10.37
C THR A 177 19.96 -10.30 -9.38
N ALA A 178 19.23 -10.18 -8.27
CA ALA A 178 19.10 -11.23 -7.27
C ALA A 178 18.41 -12.49 -7.82
N ALA A 179 17.36 -12.34 -8.63
CA ALA A 179 16.70 -13.46 -9.30
C ALA A 179 17.69 -14.23 -10.20
N ARG A 180 18.49 -13.51 -10.99
CA ARG A 180 19.50 -14.10 -11.86
C ARG A 180 20.59 -14.82 -11.06
N LEU A 181 21.06 -14.25 -9.94
CA LEU A 181 22.01 -14.89 -9.03
C LEU A 181 21.47 -16.17 -8.42
N ALA A 182 20.18 -16.20 -8.09
CA ALA A 182 19.46 -17.39 -7.61
C ALA A 182 19.07 -18.37 -8.73
N GLY A 183 19.45 -18.13 -9.99
CA GLY A 183 19.17 -19.01 -11.12
C GLY A 183 17.70 -19.04 -11.56
N LEU A 184 16.91 -18.01 -11.24
CA LEU A 184 15.50 -17.94 -11.60
C LEU A 184 15.26 -16.97 -12.76
N PRO A 185 14.50 -17.37 -13.80
CA PRO A 185 13.91 -16.42 -14.71
C PRO A 185 12.92 -15.52 -13.95
N ALA A 186 12.74 -14.29 -14.44
CA ALA A 186 11.88 -13.34 -13.77
C ALA A 186 10.79 -12.78 -14.68
N ARG A 187 9.65 -12.45 -14.09
CA ARG A 187 8.56 -11.66 -14.68
C ARG A 187 8.42 -10.35 -13.93
N VAL A 188 8.12 -9.27 -14.68
CA VAL A 188 7.87 -7.94 -14.12
C VAL A 188 6.44 -7.51 -14.45
N ALA A 189 5.63 -7.28 -13.42
CA ALA A 189 4.25 -6.81 -13.55
C ALA A 189 4.10 -5.40 -12.99
N GLY A 190 3.58 -4.48 -13.79
CA GLY A 190 3.28 -3.11 -13.38
C GLY A 190 3.43 -2.09 -14.49
N ALA A 191 2.93 -0.88 -14.22
CA ALA A 191 3.04 0.26 -15.12
C ALA A 191 4.28 1.12 -14.81
N VAL A 192 4.81 1.77 -15.84
CA VAL A 192 5.82 2.82 -15.73
C VAL A 192 5.10 4.14 -15.52
N TYR A 193 5.32 4.76 -14.36
CA TYR A 193 4.69 6.05 -14.03
C TYR A 193 5.58 7.25 -14.39
N ASP A 194 6.91 7.07 -14.38
CA ASP A 194 7.86 8.08 -14.81
C ASP A 194 8.45 7.66 -16.16
N PRO A 195 8.03 8.27 -17.29
CA PRO A 195 8.56 7.93 -18.62
C PRO A 195 10.08 8.18 -18.77
N ALA A 196 10.67 8.98 -17.86
CA ALA A 196 12.11 9.23 -17.84
C ALA A 196 12.88 8.14 -17.10
N TYR A 197 12.20 7.19 -16.44
CA TYR A 197 12.83 6.04 -15.81
C TYR A 197 12.99 4.92 -16.84
N ASP A 198 14.15 4.88 -17.45
CA ASP A 198 14.57 3.80 -18.34
C ASP A 198 15.21 2.69 -17.50
N VAL A 199 14.46 1.61 -17.27
CA VAL A 199 14.90 0.45 -16.49
C VAL A 199 15.30 -0.68 -17.43
N ASP A 200 16.53 -1.19 -17.24
CA ASP A 200 16.95 -2.42 -17.90
C ASP A 200 16.27 -3.63 -17.23
N LEU A 201 15.36 -4.27 -17.96
CA LEU A 201 14.68 -5.47 -17.47
C LEU A 201 15.55 -6.74 -17.56
N GLN A 202 16.80 -6.64 -17.98
CA GLN A 202 17.77 -7.75 -17.96
C GLN A 202 17.24 -9.06 -18.60
N GLY A 203 16.38 -8.94 -19.61
CA GLY A 203 15.75 -10.09 -20.28
C GLY A 203 14.52 -10.68 -19.55
N ALA A 204 14.06 -10.09 -18.47
CA ALA A 204 12.82 -10.52 -17.80
C ALA A 204 11.59 -10.28 -18.68
N GLU A 205 10.60 -11.17 -18.57
CA GLU A 205 9.33 -11.03 -19.24
C GLU A 205 8.50 -9.89 -18.64
N ARG A 206 8.11 -8.90 -19.45
CA ARG A 206 7.24 -7.82 -19.03
C ARG A 206 5.78 -8.19 -19.21
N LEU A 207 5.01 -8.26 -18.12
CA LEU A 207 3.57 -8.56 -18.14
C LEU A 207 2.69 -7.31 -18.34
N GLY A 208 3.26 -6.10 -18.14
CA GLY A 208 2.48 -4.87 -18.14
C GLY A 208 1.63 -4.71 -16.89
N GLU A 209 0.61 -3.87 -16.99
CA GLU A 209 -0.36 -3.64 -15.92
C GLU A 209 -1.38 -4.78 -15.89
N LEU A 210 -1.56 -5.37 -14.71
CA LEU A 210 -2.50 -6.47 -14.48
C LEU A 210 -3.60 -6.01 -13.53
N THR A 211 -4.80 -6.54 -13.72
CA THR A 211 -5.86 -6.44 -12.71
C THR A 211 -5.41 -7.12 -11.41
N ARG A 212 -6.00 -6.75 -10.29
CA ARG A 212 -5.68 -7.38 -8.99
C ARG A 212 -5.83 -8.90 -9.03
N LEU A 213 -6.88 -9.41 -9.68
CA LEU A 213 -7.10 -10.86 -9.78
C LEU A 213 -6.04 -11.56 -10.64
N GLU A 214 -5.68 -10.97 -11.78
CA GLU A 214 -4.61 -11.50 -12.64
C GLU A 214 -3.27 -11.51 -11.90
N LEU A 215 -2.93 -10.41 -11.21
CA LEU A 215 -1.69 -10.34 -10.42
C LEU A 215 -1.63 -11.44 -9.35
N ARG A 216 -2.72 -11.67 -8.62
CA ARG A 216 -2.79 -12.73 -7.60
C ARG A 216 -2.65 -14.13 -8.21
N ARG A 217 -3.19 -14.37 -9.40
CA ARG A 217 -3.00 -15.62 -10.14
C ARG A 217 -1.54 -15.82 -10.56
N VAL A 218 -0.88 -14.74 -10.99
CA VAL A 218 0.56 -14.78 -11.30
C VAL A 218 1.37 -15.04 -10.04
N MET A 219 1.06 -14.37 -8.91
CA MET A 219 1.68 -14.63 -7.62
C MET A 219 1.54 -16.08 -7.19
N ALA A 220 0.32 -16.65 -7.27
CA ALA A 220 0.07 -18.05 -6.92
C ALA A 220 0.91 -19.04 -7.73
N ARG A 221 1.23 -18.70 -8.97
CA ARG A 221 2.03 -19.52 -9.88
C ARG A 221 3.53 -19.26 -9.83
N SER A 222 3.97 -18.17 -9.20
CA SER A 222 5.40 -17.85 -9.06
C SER A 222 6.02 -18.61 -7.90
N ALA A 223 7.29 -19.01 -8.03
CA ALA A 223 8.03 -19.66 -6.96
C ALA A 223 8.29 -18.70 -5.78
N VAL A 224 8.53 -17.43 -6.08
CA VAL A 224 8.82 -16.38 -5.11
C VAL A 224 8.40 -15.02 -5.67
N THR A 225 7.95 -14.10 -4.82
CA THR A 225 7.80 -12.68 -5.13
C THR A 225 8.93 -11.90 -4.49
N ILE A 226 9.59 -11.02 -5.25
CA ILE A 226 10.74 -10.25 -4.79
C ILE A 226 10.33 -8.79 -4.53
N CYS A 227 10.63 -8.27 -3.34
CA CYS A 227 10.35 -6.92 -2.89
C CYS A 227 11.67 -6.20 -2.51
N ALA A 228 12.43 -5.75 -3.50
CA ALA A 228 13.73 -5.09 -3.34
C ALA A 228 13.63 -3.57 -3.16
N VAL A 229 12.69 -3.11 -2.33
CA VAL A 229 12.40 -1.68 -2.19
C VAL A 229 13.55 -0.89 -1.59
N ARG A 230 13.86 0.27 -2.20
CA ARG A 230 14.96 1.17 -1.81
C ARG A 230 14.51 2.35 -0.95
N TRP A 231 13.28 2.34 -0.48
CA TRP A 231 12.70 3.36 0.41
C TRP A 231 12.00 2.71 1.61
N ASP A 232 11.64 3.48 2.61
CA ASP A 232 10.86 2.98 3.74
C ASP A 232 9.42 2.72 3.32
N GLU A 233 9.18 1.53 2.78
CA GLU A 233 7.86 1.10 2.32
C GLU A 233 6.86 1.16 3.48
N PRO A 234 5.76 1.92 3.33
CA PRO A 234 4.81 2.14 4.43
C PRO A 234 4.14 0.87 4.96
N PHE A 235 3.83 -0.08 4.07
CA PHE A 235 3.22 -1.34 4.45
C PHE A 235 3.73 -2.51 3.60
N GLY A 236 3.69 -2.42 2.27
CA GLY A 236 4.09 -3.50 1.38
C GLY A 236 2.91 -4.39 0.97
N LEU A 237 1.88 -3.80 0.36
CA LEU A 237 0.71 -4.53 -0.13
C LEU A 237 1.08 -5.68 -1.08
N VAL A 238 2.08 -5.49 -1.95
CA VAL A 238 2.55 -6.53 -2.87
C VAL A 238 3.03 -7.76 -2.11
N ALA A 239 3.80 -7.57 -1.04
CA ALA A 239 4.27 -8.66 -0.18
C ALA A 239 3.10 -9.36 0.53
N ALA A 240 2.13 -8.59 1.01
CA ALA A 240 0.94 -9.15 1.67
C ALA A 240 0.05 -9.93 0.69
N GLU A 241 -0.16 -9.42 -0.52
CA GLU A 241 -0.93 -10.08 -1.58
C GLU A 241 -0.26 -11.37 -2.08
N ALA A 242 1.07 -11.36 -2.22
CA ALA A 242 1.83 -12.56 -2.58
C ALA A 242 1.66 -13.68 -1.54
N GLN A 243 1.85 -13.36 -0.26
CA GLN A 243 1.68 -14.31 0.83
C GLN A 243 0.24 -14.83 0.93
N MET A 244 -0.76 -13.96 0.72
CA MET A 244 -2.17 -14.38 0.68
C MET A 244 -2.45 -15.33 -0.49
N ALA A 245 -1.73 -15.22 -1.60
CA ALA A 245 -1.76 -16.17 -2.71
C ALA A 245 -0.90 -17.43 -2.48
N GLY A 246 -0.29 -17.58 -1.29
CA GLY A 246 0.60 -18.68 -0.96
C GLY A 246 1.99 -18.57 -1.61
N CYS A 247 2.37 -17.40 -2.13
CA CYS A 247 3.70 -17.17 -2.71
C CYS A 247 4.64 -16.60 -1.63
N PRO A 248 5.76 -17.26 -1.32
CA PRO A 248 6.73 -16.72 -0.37
C PRO A 248 7.37 -15.44 -0.91
N VAL A 249 7.86 -14.60 0.01
CA VAL A 249 8.40 -13.28 -0.30
C VAL A 249 9.87 -13.18 0.10
N ALA A 250 10.75 -12.81 -0.84
CA ALA A 250 12.09 -12.35 -0.53
C ALA A 250 12.10 -10.81 -0.55
N ALA A 251 12.46 -10.17 0.55
CA ALA A 251 12.39 -8.71 0.67
C ALA A 251 13.61 -8.15 1.38
N TYR A 252 13.99 -6.90 1.05
CA TYR A 252 14.92 -6.17 1.90
C TYR A 252 14.29 -5.88 3.28
N ASP A 253 15.10 -5.99 4.33
CA ASP A 253 14.71 -5.61 5.70
C ASP A 253 14.66 -4.08 5.82
N ARG A 254 13.61 -3.49 5.23
CA ARG A 254 13.42 -2.04 5.16
C ARG A 254 11.96 -1.65 5.30
N GLY A 255 11.71 -0.52 5.97
CA GLY A 255 10.37 -0.01 6.19
C GLY A 255 9.50 -0.98 6.98
N ALA A 256 8.33 -1.30 6.45
CA ALA A 256 7.40 -2.25 7.07
C ALA A 256 7.62 -3.72 6.65
N ALA A 257 8.64 -4.04 5.84
CA ALA A 257 8.87 -5.42 5.39
C ALA A 257 8.96 -6.42 6.58
N PRO A 258 9.65 -6.13 7.72
CA PRO A 258 9.71 -7.02 8.87
C PRO A 258 8.37 -7.20 9.61
N GLU A 259 7.41 -6.31 9.38
CA GLU A 259 6.08 -6.42 9.96
C GLU A 259 5.12 -7.26 9.10
N VAL A 260 5.41 -7.33 7.80
CA VAL A 260 4.58 -8.04 6.81
C VAL A 260 5.13 -9.43 6.52
N VAL A 261 6.43 -9.57 6.34
CA VAL A 261 7.09 -10.86 6.13
C VAL A 261 7.45 -11.48 7.48
N GLU A 262 6.93 -12.66 7.76
CA GLU A 262 7.32 -13.48 8.92
C GLU A 262 8.52 -14.33 8.50
N ASP A 263 9.72 -13.88 8.95
CA ASP A 263 10.99 -14.49 8.52
C ASP A 263 11.05 -15.99 8.83
N GLY A 264 11.39 -16.78 7.82
CA GLY A 264 11.43 -18.25 7.93
C GLY A 264 10.07 -18.95 7.82
N VAL A 265 8.94 -18.23 7.75
CA VAL A 265 7.59 -18.78 7.64
C VAL A 265 6.90 -18.35 6.35
N SER A 266 6.81 -17.05 6.10
CA SER A 266 6.12 -16.51 4.93
C SER A 266 7.09 -15.91 3.89
N GLY A 267 8.36 -15.89 4.20
CA GLY A 267 9.42 -15.38 3.35
C GLY A 267 10.74 -15.24 4.10
N PHE A 268 11.68 -14.53 3.48
CA PHE A 268 12.96 -14.22 4.09
C PHE A 268 13.34 -12.77 3.85
N LEU A 269 13.93 -12.16 4.89
CA LEU A 269 14.45 -10.81 4.85
C LEU A 269 15.94 -10.81 4.47
N ALA A 270 16.33 -9.87 3.64
CA ALA A 270 17.68 -9.66 3.15
C ALA A 270 18.24 -8.33 3.63
N ILE A 271 19.56 -8.22 3.70
CA ILE A 271 20.24 -6.97 4.01
C ILE A 271 19.90 -5.93 2.95
N PRO A 272 19.45 -4.72 3.34
CA PRO A 272 19.12 -3.66 2.39
C PRO A 272 20.26 -3.33 1.44
N ASP A 273 19.95 -3.20 0.15
CA ASP A 273 20.87 -2.86 -0.94
C ASP A 273 21.97 -3.93 -1.21
N ASP A 274 21.81 -5.14 -0.66
CA ASP A 274 22.70 -6.28 -0.86
C ASP A 274 22.00 -7.36 -1.72
N THR A 275 22.33 -7.40 -3.01
CA THR A 275 21.73 -8.34 -3.97
C THR A 275 22.14 -9.79 -3.73
N ASP A 276 23.33 -10.06 -3.16
CA ASP A 276 23.75 -11.42 -2.82
C ASP A 276 22.95 -11.95 -1.63
N SER A 277 22.73 -11.10 -0.60
CA SER A 277 21.84 -11.40 0.52
C SER A 277 20.41 -11.65 0.05
N LEU A 278 19.93 -10.85 -0.92
CA LEU A 278 18.58 -11.03 -1.49
C LEU A 278 18.47 -12.33 -2.31
N ALA A 279 19.52 -12.71 -3.07
CA ALA A 279 19.58 -13.98 -3.78
C ALA A 279 19.52 -15.17 -2.81
N ALA A 280 20.28 -15.12 -1.72
CA ALA A 280 20.20 -16.14 -0.67
C ALA A 280 18.81 -16.23 -0.02
N ALA A 281 18.14 -15.09 0.19
CA ALA A 281 16.76 -15.07 0.66
C ALA A 281 15.78 -15.71 -0.34
N ILE A 282 15.98 -15.46 -1.64
CA ILE A 282 15.20 -16.10 -2.72
C ILE A 282 15.37 -17.63 -2.66
N GLU A 283 16.59 -18.14 -2.62
CA GLU A 283 16.87 -19.58 -2.56
C GLU A 283 16.18 -20.24 -1.36
N ARG A 284 16.23 -19.60 -0.18
CA ARG A 284 15.55 -20.06 1.03
C ARG A 284 14.02 -20.06 0.85
N CYS A 285 13.44 -19.07 0.18
CA CYS A 285 12.01 -19.02 -0.10
C CYS A 285 11.50 -20.25 -0.87
N LEU A 286 12.31 -20.84 -1.75
CA LEU A 286 11.94 -22.02 -2.54
C LEU A 286 11.69 -23.27 -1.69
N THR A 287 12.12 -23.28 -0.43
CA THR A 287 11.95 -24.41 0.50
C THR A 287 10.72 -24.29 1.39
N LEU A 288 10.02 -23.14 1.38
CA LEU A 288 8.88 -22.90 2.26
C LEU A 288 7.61 -23.62 1.81
N ASP A 289 6.85 -24.11 2.79
CA ASP A 289 5.51 -24.65 2.54
C ASP A 289 4.52 -23.53 2.21
N ARG A 290 3.95 -23.57 1.04
CA ARG A 290 3.04 -22.52 0.52
C ARG A 290 1.71 -22.46 1.27
N GLY A 291 1.26 -23.58 1.84
CA GLY A 291 0.09 -23.64 2.72
C GLY A 291 0.32 -22.86 4.00
N GLU A 292 1.51 -23.02 4.62
CA GLU A 292 1.91 -22.26 5.82
C GLU A 292 2.11 -20.78 5.51
N VAL A 293 2.70 -20.43 4.35
CA VAL A 293 2.80 -19.03 3.88
C VAL A 293 1.40 -18.39 3.87
N ARG A 294 0.44 -19.05 3.21
CA ARG A 294 -0.94 -18.54 3.12
C ARG A 294 -1.63 -18.52 4.49
N ALA A 295 -1.44 -19.54 5.32
CA ALA A 295 -2.00 -19.60 6.66
C ALA A 295 -1.49 -18.45 7.55
N SER A 296 -0.20 -18.14 7.49
CA SER A 296 0.38 -16.97 8.15
C SER A 296 -0.25 -15.67 7.68
N ALA A 297 -0.36 -15.47 6.36
CA ALA A 297 -0.99 -14.27 5.78
C ALA A 297 -2.45 -14.11 6.23
N ARG A 298 -3.25 -15.18 6.23
CA ARG A 298 -4.65 -15.17 6.72
C ARG A 298 -4.77 -14.72 8.18
N ARG A 299 -3.86 -15.17 9.04
CA ARG A 299 -3.86 -14.77 10.46
C ARG A 299 -3.45 -13.32 10.66
N ARG A 300 -2.47 -12.81 9.90
CA ARG A 300 -1.77 -11.56 10.19
C ARG A 300 -2.14 -10.39 9.30
N LEU A 301 -2.59 -10.67 8.08
CA LEU A 301 -2.74 -9.70 6.99
C LEU A 301 -4.16 -9.71 6.40
N SER A 302 -5.14 -10.30 7.08
CA SER A 302 -6.50 -10.42 6.55
C SER A 302 -7.20 -9.05 6.45
N LEU A 303 -7.98 -8.86 5.39
CA LEU A 303 -8.84 -7.68 5.24
C LEU A 303 -9.86 -7.58 6.39
N ALA A 304 -10.39 -8.70 6.87
CA ALA A 304 -11.33 -8.70 7.98
C ALA A 304 -10.72 -8.08 9.24
N GLY A 305 -9.49 -8.46 9.60
CA GLY A 305 -8.79 -7.88 10.75
C GLY A 305 -8.45 -6.39 10.55
N ALA A 306 -8.15 -5.97 9.33
CA ALA A 306 -7.97 -4.54 9.03
C ALA A 306 -9.29 -3.77 9.21
N VAL A 307 -10.41 -4.30 8.70
CA VAL A 307 -11.73 -3.68 8.86
C VAL A 307 -12.13 -3.60 10.34
N ASP A 308 -11.85 -4.64 11.17
CA ASP A 308 -12.08 -4.62 12.62
C ASP A 308 -11.38 -3.43 13.29
N GLY A 309 -10.11 -3.21 12.95
CA GLY A 309 -9.32 -2.11 13.51
C GLY A 309 -9.85 -0.73 13.09
N TYR A 310 -10.18 -0.56 11.81
CA TYR A 310 -10.73 0.70 11.29
C TYR A 310 -12.12 0.98 11.85
N GLU A 311 -13.02 0.00 11.89
CA GLU A 311 -14.36 0.14 12.45
C GLU A 311 -14.32 0.60 13.90
N SER A 312 -13.52 -0.07 14.73
CA SER A 312 -13.35 0.30 16.14
C SER A 312 -12.83 1.74 16.29
N ALA A 313 -11.84 2.13 15.48
CA ALA A 313 -11.28 3.47 15.53
C ALA A 313 -12.27 4.55 15.05
N LEU A 314 -13.05 4.26 14.01
CA LEU A 314 -14.07 5.18 13.49
C LEU A 314 -15.23 5.36 14.47
N MET A 315 -15.68 4.28 15.12
CA MET A 315 -16.73 4.35 16.15
C MET A 315 -16.27 5.17 17.37
N GLU A 316 -15.01 5.02 17.80
CA GLU A 316 -14.41 5.82 18.87
C GLU A 316 -14.41 7.32 18.52
N ILE A 317 -13.98 7.66 17.29
CA ILE A 317 -13.96 9.06 16.81
C ILE A 317 -15.39 9.63 16.69
N ALA A 318 -16.36 8.85 16.21
CA ALA A 318 -17.75 9.29 16.10
C ALA A 318 -18.40 9.59 17.45
N SER A 319 -17.89 8.97 18.52
CA SER A 319 -18.43 9.08 19.89
C SER A 319 -17.75 10.17 20.73
N SER A 320 -16.68 10.80 20.21
CA SER A 320 -15.88 11.82 20.89
C SER A 320 -16.38 13.23 20.62
#